data_c6f3a82adcb1602049e4e84a931c30af
#
_entry.id   c6f3a82adcb1602049e4e84a931c30af
#
_cell.length_a   1.000
_cell.length_b   1.000
_cell.length_c   1.000
_cell.angle_alpha   90.00
_cell.angle_beta   90.00
_cell.angle_gamma   90.00
#
_symmetry.space_group_name_H-M   'P 1'
#
loop_
_entity.id
_entity.type
_entity.pdbx_description
1 polymer ?
#
loop_
_entity_poly.entity_id
_entity_poly.type
_entity_poly.pdbx_seq_one_letter_code
_entity_poly.pdbx_strand_id
1 'polypeptide(L)'
;MPNVTNLTPTTQWAMGVVQSLVSAGIQHICIGSGSRSAPLTRCIANHTQIQSVCFYDERALGFVALGIAKAQQRPVAILTTSGSAGANLLPAVVEAHQSGHCLVVITADRPPELHGVGANQTMPQSGLFSHFATTLNLACPHPNVSIQHIQARIQTHIAQGVSQPTPVHFNMAFRDLAVDPVVMDHPTAPSMPRGTSPDWASIPTPDLIVVGQLRSVTDAQAVQQYLNNQSVPIIADITSMLRTHYSHPHSCISPQGSVLLLGGGMTARSSLDQLEHVRSHPQYHVRYRRHPFNPYYAKQTIIEVDHFAD
;
A
#
# COMPACT_ATOMS: atom_id res chain seq x y z
N MET A 1 28.76 -23.06 -3.03
CA MET A 1 27.79 -22.18 -3.70
C MET A 1 27.58 -22.69 -5.10
N PRO A 2 26.38 -22.90 -5.60
CA PRO A 2 26.19 -23.22 -7.02
C PRO A 2 26.72 -22.03 -7.84
N ASN A 3 27.45 -22.35 -8.88
CA ASN A 3 28.11 -21.37 -9.74
C ASN A 3 27.00 -20.58 -10.49
N VAL A 4 26.79 -19.31 -10.14
CA VAL A 4 25.72 -18.43 -10.66
C VAL A 4 25.75 -18.32 -12.19
N THR A 5 26.88 -18.67 -12.82
CA THR A 5 27.10 -18.57 -14.27
C THR A 5 26.32 -19.59 -15.11
N ASN A 6 25.74 -20.63 -14.54
CA ASN A 6 25.04 -21.71 -15.25
C ASN A 6 23.52 -21.77 -15.03
N LEU A 7 22.92 -20.74 -14.40
CA LEU A 7 21.47 -20.71 -14.18
C LEU A 7 20.71 -20.29 -15.44
N THR A 8 19.53 -20.86 -15.62
CA THR A 8 18.63 -20.45 -16.71
C THR A 8 18.23 -18.98 -16.59
N PRO A 9 17.92 -18.29 -17.70
CA PRO A 9 17.45 -16.90 -17.65
C PRO A 9 16.23 -16.72 -16.75
N THR A 10 15.30 -17.69 -16.74
CA THR A 10 14.12 -17.67 -15.87
C THR A 10 14.50 -17.69 -14.39
N THR A 11 15.46 -18.53 -14.01
CA THR A 11 15.95 -18.57 -12.62
C THR A 11 16.64 -17.29 -12.23
N GLN A 12 17.55 -16.75 -13.07
CA GLN A 12 18.25 -15.50 -12.80
C GLN A 12 17.26 -14.34 -12.61
N TRP A 13 16.22 -14.28 -13.44
CA TRP A 13 15.18 -13.27 -13.34
C TRP A 13 14.37 -13.40 -12.06
N ALA A 14 13.88 -14.59 -11.77
CA ALA A 14 13.09 -14.83 -10.56
C ALA A 14 13.89 -14.47 -9.30
N MET A 15 15.16 -14.85 -9.24
CA MET A 15 16.06 -14.45 -8.15
C MET A 15 16.23 -12.93 -8.08
N GLY A 16 16.51 -12.27 -9.20
CA GLY A 16 16.70 -10.83 -9.24
C GLY A 16 15.46 -10.04 -8.84
N VAL A 17 14.27 -10.51 -9.25
CA VAL A 17 12.98 -9.92 -8.82
C VAL A 17 12.81 -10.05 -7.31
N VAL A 18 12.96 -11.26 -6.76
CA VAL A 18 12.81 -11.50 -5.31
C VAL A 18 13.82 -10.67 -4.51
N GLN A 19 15.07 -10.61 -4.98
CA GLN A 19 16.11 -9.74 -4.41
C GLN A 19 15.68 -8.27 -4.37
N SER A 20 15.05 -7.77 -5.46
CA SER A 20 14.58 -6.39 -5.54
C SER A 20 13.46 -6.11 -4.55
N LEU A 21 12.56 -7.06 -4.33
CA LEU A 21 11.51 -6.94 -3.33
C LEU A 21 12.09 -6.80 -1.93
N VAL A 22 13.04 -7.66 -1.56
CA VAL A 22 13.71 -7.61 -0.25
C VAL A 22 14.50 -6.31 -0.09
N SER A 23 15.25 -5.91 -1.12
CA SER A 23 15.99 -4.64 -1.11
C SER A 23 15.09 -3.42 -1.02
N ALA A 24 13.83 -3.53 -1.44
CA ALA A 24 12.81 -2.49 -1.27
C ALA A 24 12.06 -2.59 0.08
N GLY A 25 12.49 -3.45 1.00
CA GLY A 25 11.94 -3.58 2.34
C GLY A 25 10.73 -4.49 2.46
N ILE A 26 10.39 -5.27 1.42
CA ILE A 26 9.31 -6.26 1.46
C ILE A 26 9.73 -7.44 2.34
N GLN A 27 8.99 -7.69 3.40
CA GLN A 27 9.21 -8.82 4.31
C GLN A 27 8.07 -9.86 4.24
N HIS A 28 6.88 -9.46 3.77
CA HIS A 28 5.71 -10.33 3.68
C HIS A 28 5.25 -10.44 2.23
N ILE A 29 5.01 -11.68 1.80
CA ILE A 29 4.46 -11.98 0.47
C ILE A 29 3.29 -12.94 0.59
N CYS A 30 2.11 -12.52 0.16
CA CYS A 30 0.94 -13.38 0.03
C CYS A 30 0.90 -14.00 -1.36
N ILE A 31 0.74 -15.32 -1.47
CA ILE A 31 0.89 -16.07 -2.72
C ILE A 31 -0.43 -16.77 -3.06
N GLY A 32 -1.01 -16.43 -4.22
CA GLY A 32 -2.00 -17.22 -4.92
C GLY A 32 -1.28 -18.15 -5.89
N SER A 33 -1.26 -19.43 -5.59
CA SER A 33 -0.46 -20.42 -6.30
C SER A 33 -0.95 -20.69 -7.73
N GLY A 34 -0.03 -20.96 -8.63
CA GLY A 34 -0.32 -21.38 -10.01
C GLY A 34 0.96 -21.64 -10.79
N SER A 35 0.86 -22.39 -11.89
CA SER A 35 2.04 -22.83 -12.64
C SER A 35 2.85 -21.67 -13.22
N ARG A 36 2.18 -20.58 -13.71
CA ARG A 36 2.90 -19.45 -14.31
C ARG A 36 3.69 -18.62 -13.31
N SER A 37 3.25 -18.59 -12.04
CA SER A 37 3.99 -17.95 -10.95
C SER A 37 5.03 -18.83 -10.28
N ALA A 38 5.14 -20.13 -10.65
CA ALA A 38 6.05 -21.09 -10.03
C ALA A 38 7.52 -20.63 -9.97
N PRO A 39 8.10 -19.98 -10.98
CA PRO A 39 9.48 -19.47 -10.89
C PRO A 39 9.69 -18.53 -9.71
N LEU A 40 8.79 -17.56 -9.52
CA LEU A 40 8.86 -16.62 -8.40
C LEU A 40 8.54 -17.31 -7.06
N THR A 41 7.51 -18.15 -7.04
CA THR A 41 7.12 -18.89 -5.81
C THR A 41 8.28 -19.72 -5.26
N ARG A 42 9.02 -20.41 -6.12
CA ARG A 42 10.19 -21.21 -5.69
C ARG A 42 11.31 -20.36 -5.12
N CYS A 43 11.61 -19.21 -5.73
CA CYS A 43 12.62 -18.28 -5.21
C CYS A 43 12.18 -17.67 -3.88
N ILE A 44 10.90 -17.29 -3.74
CA ILE A 44 10.35 -16.75 -2.49
C ILE A 44 10.42 -17.80 -1.37
N ALA A 45 10.02 -19.05 -1.63
CA ALA A 45 10.03 -20.12 -0.64
C ALA A 45 11.44 -20.46 -0.11
N ASN A 46 12.46 -20.20 -0.91
CA ASN A 46 13.86 -20.43 -0.53
C ASN A 46 14.56 -19.21 0.08
N HIS A 47 13.82 -18.09 0.31
CA HIS A 47 14.40 -16.87 0.84
C HIS A 47 14.07 -16.70 2.32
N THR A 48 15.09 -16.72 3.19
CA THR A 48 14.90 -16.75 4.67
C THR A 48 14.40 -15.46 5.29
N GLN A 49 14.52 -14.31 4.58
CA GLN A 49 14.04 -13.02 5.08
C GLN A 49 12.59 -12.72 4.68
N ILE A 50 11.95 -13.60 3.92
CA ILE A 50 10.58 -13.43 3.47
C ILE A 50 9.66 -14.36 4.27
N GLN A 51 8.64 -13.79 4.86
CA GLN A 51 7.51 -14.52 5.41
C GLN A 51 6.45 -14.65 4.32
N SER A 52 6.25 -15.85 3.80
CA SER A 52 5.26 -16.10 2.76
C SER A 52 4.10 -16.93 3.28
N VAL A 53 2.89 -16.57 2.81
CA VAL A 53 1.64 -17.29 3.14
C VAL A 53 0.89 -17.58 1.84
N CYS A 54 0.44 -18.84 1.66
CA CYS A 54 -0.30 -19.25 0.48
C CYS A 54 -1.81 -19.25 0.72
N PHE A 55 -2.55 -18.83 -0.31
CA PHE A 55 -4.01 -18.78 -0.30
C PHE A 55 -4.59 -19.47 -1.54
N TYR A 56 -5.77 -20.06 -1.41
CA TYR A 56 -6.52 -20.61 -2.53
C TYR A 56 -7.41 -19.60 -3.22
N ASP A 57 -7.90 -18.59 -2.48
CA ASP A 57 -8.76 -17.52 -2.98
C ASP A 57 -7.97 -16.21 -3.06
N GLU A 58 -7.81 -15.68 -4.26
CA GLU A 58 -7.01 -14.46 -4.50
C GLU A 58 -7.68 -13.21 -3.94
N ARG A 59 -8.98 -13.16 -3.82
CA ARG A 59 -9.68 -12.04 -3.20
C ARG A 59 -9.39 -11.99 -1.70
N ALA A 60 -9.47 -13.12 -1.02
CA ALA A 60 -9.11 -13.23 0.39
C ALA A 60 -7.63 -12.89 0.61
N LEU A 61 -6.75 -13.40 -0.26
CA LEU A 61 -5.32 -13.09 -0.28
C LEU A 61 -5.06 -11.58 -0.36
N GLY A 62 -5.75 -10.87 -1.23
CA GLY A 62 -5.61 -9.44 -1.40
C GLY A 62 -5.93 -8.65 -0.12
N PHE A 63 -7.03 -8.99 0.56
CA PHE A 63 -7.42 -8.33 1.81
C PHE A 63 -6.54 -8.71 3.00
N VAL A 64 -6.01 -9.93 3.05
CA VAL A 64 -5.02 -10.30 4.09
C VAL A 64 -3.73 -9.51 3.89
N ALA A 65 -3.22 -9.39 2.66
CA ALA A 65 -2.05 -8.60 2.36
C ALA A 65 -2.25 -7.11 2.75
N LEU A 66 -3.42 -6.56 2.46
CA LEU A 66 -3.79 -5.20 2.89
C LEU A 66 -3.83 -5.08 4.42
N GLY A 67 -4.39 -6.06 5.11
CA GLY A 67 -4.41 -6.11 6.58
C GLY A 67 -3.01 -6.10 7.18
N ILE A 68 -2.08 -6.89 6.63
CA ILE A 68 -0.68 -6.93 7.04
C ILE A 68 -0.01 -5.57 6.76
N ALA A 69 -0.23 -4.98 5.58
CA ALA A 69 0.33 -3.68 5.23
C ALA A 69 -0.15 -2.57 6.18
N LYS A 70 -1.43 -2.57 6.52
CA LYS A 70 -2.02 -1.65 7.52
C LYS A 70 -1.43 -1.84 8.92
N ALA A 71 -1.31 -3.08 9.36
CA ALA A 71 -0.80 -3.39 10.70
C ALA A 71 0.69 -3.05 10.87
N GLN A 72 1.48 -3.29 9.83
CA GLN A 72 2.94 -3.11 9.90
C GLN A 72 3.42 -1.76 9.35
N GLN A 73 2.54 -0.99 8.71
CA GLN A 73 2.87 0.27 8.03
C GLN A 73 4.05 0.12 7.05
N ARG A 74 4.05 -0.98 6.32
CA ARG A 74 5.08 -1.35 5.35
C ARG A 74 4.43 -1.92 4.08
N PRO A 75 5.09 -1.79 2.92
CA PRO A 75 4.61 -2.42 1.71
C PRO A 75 4.61 -3.94 1.85
N VAL A 76 3.56 -4.58 1.34
CA VAL A 76 3.39 -6.04 1.30
C VAL A 76 3.23 -6.46 -0.15
N ALA A 77 3.91 -7.54 -0.55
CA ALA A 77 3.76 -8.06 -1.90
C ALA A 77 2.67 -9.13 -2.00
N ILE A 78 2.06 -9.18 -3.17
CA ILE A 78 1.08 -10.18 -3.58
C ILE A 78 1.57 -10.81 -4.87
N LEU A 79 1.63 -12.12 -4.93
CA LEU A 79 1.96 -12.86 -6.14
C LEU A 79 0.79 -13.71 -6.58
N THR A 80 0.35 -13.54 -7.83
CA THR A 80 -0.65 -14.42 -8.45
C THR A 80 -0.16 -15.00 -9.77
N THR A 81 -0.82 -16.06 -10.20
CA THR A 81 -0.67 -16.62 -11.54
C THR A 81 -1.39 -15.71 -12.58
N SER A 82 -1.40 -16.12 -13.84
CA SER A 82 -2.05 -15.38 -14.93
C SER A 82 -3.56 -15.60 -14.98
N GLY A 83 -4.25 -14.81 -15.79
CA GLY A 83 -5.68 -14.89 -16.02
C GLY A 83 -6.48 -14.20 -14.92
N SER A 84 -7.66 -14.72 -14.60
CA SER A 84 -8.60 -14.12 -13.65
C SER A 84 -8.07 -14.00 -12.21
N ALA A 85 -7.01 -14.70 -11.86
CA ALA A 85 -6.35 -14.59 -10.56
C ALA A 85 -6.01 -13.15 -10.19
N GLY A 86 -5.39 -12.40 -11.12
CA GLY A 86 -5.11 -10.97 -10.93
C GLY A 86 -6.37 -10.12 -10.75
N ALA A 87 -7.44 -10.42 -11.50
CA ALA A 87 -8.70 -9.66 -11.44
C ALA A 87 -9.37 -9.74 -10.06
N ASN A 88 -9.25 -10.85 -9.35
CA ASN A 88 -9.77 -11.03 -8.00
C ASN A 88 -9.11 -10.10 -6.96
N LEU A 89 -7.95 -9.53 -7.26
CA LEU A 89 -7.24 -8.59 -6.38
C LEU A 89 -7.82 -7.17 -6.45
N LEU A 90 -8.61 -6.84 -7.49
CA LEU A 90 -9.07 -5.46 -7.72
C LEU A 90 -9.76 -4.84 -6.49
N PRO A 91 -10.67 -5.51 -5.77
CA PRO A 91 -11.29 -4.93 -4.58
C PRO A 91 -10.28 -4.51 -3.49
N ALA A 92 -9.26 -5.33 -3.23
CA ALA A 92 -8.23 -5.01 -2.25
C ALA A 92 -7.29 -3.90 -2.74
N VAL A 93 -6.99 -3.85 -4.03
CA VAL A 93 -6.18 -2.77 -4.64
C VAL A 93 -6.91 -1.43 -4.58
N VAL A 94 -8.23 -1.42 -4.84
CA VAL A 94 -9.07 -0.23 -4.68
C VAL A 94 -9.03 0.27 -3.24
N GLU A 95 -9.26 -0.61 -2.27
CA GLU A 95 -9.22 -0.25 -0.85
C GLU A 95 -7.84 0.22 -0.41
N ALA A 96 -6.75 -0.42 -0.89
CA ALA A 96 -5.39 0.00 -0.62
C ALA A 96 -5.10 1.41 -1.17
N HIS A 97 -5.56 1.70 -2.38
CA HIS A 97 -5.45 3.02 -3.01
C HIS A 97 -6.20 4.07 -2.19
N GLN A 98 -7.46 3.80 -1.83
CA GLN A 98 -8.31 4.74 -1.09
C GLN A 98 -7.81 4.98 0.34
N SER A 99 -7.24 3.96 0.97
CA SER A 99 -6.69 4.07 2.33
C SER A 99 -5.21 4.45 2.38
N GLY A 100 -4.56 4.68 1.22
CA GLY A 100 -3.17 5.13 1.12
C GLY A 100 -2.16 4.11 1.62
N HIS A 101 -2.24 2.88 1.10
CA HIS A 101 -1.30 1.81 1.42
C HIS A 101 -0.65 1.27 0.15
N CYS A 102 0.67 1.08 0.19
CA CYS A 102 1.40 0.49 -0.92
C CYS A 102 1.27 -1.03 -0.87
N LEU A 103 0.42 -1.60 -1.76
CA LEU A 103 0.46 -3.01 -2.10
C LEU A 103 1.33 -3.20 -3.35
N VAL A 104 2.25 -4.16 -3.31
CA VAL A 104 3.09 -4.53 -4.45
C VAL A 104 2.49 -5.76 -5.13
N VAL A 105 1.65 -5.52 -6.11
CA VAL A 105 0.94 -6.59 -6.85
C VAL A 105 1.83 -7.13 -7.95
N ILE A 106 2.05 -8.43 -7.99
CA ILE A 106 2.82 -9.14 -9.02
C ILE A 106 1.90 -10.16 -9.67
N THR A 107 1.60 -9.95 -10.95
CA THR A 107 0.88 -10.93 -11.75
C THR A 107 1.84 -11.61 -12.73
N ALA A 108 1.97 -12.92 -12.62
CA ALA A 108 2.63 -13.68 -13.67
C ALA A 108 1.75 -13.70 -14.92
N ASP A 109 2.35 -13.61 -16.11
CA ASP A 109 1.60 -13.52 -17.36
C ASP A 109 2.13 -14.53 -18.40
N ARG A 110 1.32 -14.78 -19.41
CA ARG A 110 1.72 -15.51 -20.64
C ARG A 110 2.69 -14.65 -21.44
N PRO A 111 3.63 -15.28 -22.18
CA PRO A 111 4.50 -14.54 -23.08
C PRO A 111 3.70 -13.93 -24.24
N PRO A 112 4.22 -12.86 -24.89
CA PRO A 112 3.48 -12.09 -25.90
C PRO A 112 2.88 -12.91 -27.04
N GLU A 113 3.56 -13.96 -27.48
CA GLU A 113 3.12 -14.85 -28.56
C GLU A 113 1.85 -15.66 -28.23
N LEU A 114 1.44 -15.73 -26.99
CA LEU A 114 0.21 -16.39 -26.55
C LEU A 114 -0.96 -15.45 -26.36
N HIS A 115 -0.78 -14.14 -26.51
CA HIS A 115 -1.85 -13.16 -26.41
C HIS A 115 -2.66 -13.07 -27.73
N GLY A 116 -3.98 -12.98 -27.60
CA GLY A 116 -4.89 -12.80 -28.76
C GLY A 116 -5.10 -14.05 -29.63
N VAL A 117 -4.58 -15.21 -29.24
CA VAL A 117 -4.67 -16.48 -30.00
C VAL A 117 -5.54 -17.55 -29.31
N GLY A 118 -6.32 -17.19 -28.30
CA GLY A 118 -7.16 -18.11 -27.56
C GLY A 118 -6.40 -19.07 -26.62
N ALA A 119 -5.15 -18.74 -26.27
CA ALA A 119 -4.37 -19.55 -25.34
C ALA A 119 -5.03 -19.60 -23.97
N ASN A 120 -4.97 -20.79 -23.34
CA ASN A 120 -5.58 -21.03 -22.04
C ASN A 120 -5.06 -20.08 -20.96
N GLN A 121 -5.97 -19.56 -20.14
CA GLN A 121 -5.69 -18.68 -18.98
C GLN A 121 -4.87 -17.45 -19.35
N THR A 122 -5.19 -16.84 -20.51
CA THR A 122 -4.53 -15.66 -21.06
C THR A 122 -5.55 -14.54 -21.22
N MET A 123 -5.23 -13.34 -20.71
CA MET A 123 -6.05 -12.13 -20.84
C MET A 123 -5.16 -10.89 -20.77
N PRO A 124 -5.62 -9.71 -21.21
CA PRO A 124 -4.89 -8.46 -21.02
C PRO A 124 -4.77 -8.13 -19.52
N GLN A 125 -3.56 -8.19 -18.96
CA GLN A 125 -3.31 -7.94 -17.53
C GLN A 125 -2.72 -6.55 -17.25
N SER A 126 -2.04 -5.94 -18.24
CA SER A 126 -1.33 -4.68 -18.05
C SER A 126 -2.20 -3.49 -17.64
N GLY A 127 -3.48 -3.48 -18.01
CA GLY A 127 -4.44 -2.43 -17.66
C GLY A 127 -5.34 -2.74 -16.47
N LEU A 128 -5.15 -3.88 -15.82
CA LEU A 128 -6.10 -4.44 -14.86
C LEU A 128 -6.37 -3.52 -13.65
N PHE A 129 -5.37 -2.77 -13.22
CA PHE A 129 -5.45 -1.87 -12.06
C PHE A 129 -5.22 -0.39 -12.41
N SER A 130 -5.36 0.01 -13.68
CA SER A 130 -4.87 1.28 -14.25
C SER A 130 -5.32 2.55 -13.51
N HIS A 131 -6.48 2.55 -12.83
CA HIS A 131 -6.96 3.70 -12.06
C HIS A 131 -6.47 3.72 -10.61
N PHE A 132 -5.97 2.60 -10.10
CA PHE A 132 -5.71 2.40 -8.67
C PHE A 132 -4.27 1.99 -8.38
N ALA A 133 -3.52 1.59 -9.40
CA ALA A 133 -2.11 1.24 -9.29
C ALA A 133 -1.33 1.68 -10.53
N THR A 134 -0.09 2.09 -10.33
CA THR A 134 0.83 2.29 -11.47
C THR A 134 1.35 0.95 -11.94
N THR A 135 1.30 0.67 -13.24
CA THR A 135 1.69 -0.63 -13.81
C THR A 135 3.03 -0.55 -14.54
N LEU A 136 3.90 -1.50 -14.24
CA LEU A 136 5.14 -1.75 -14.95
C LEU A 136 5.09 -3.13 -15.62
N ASN A 137 5.01 -3.16 -16.94
CA ASN A 137 5.17 -4.40 -17.70
C ASN A 137 6.66 -4.73 -17.83
N LEU A 138 7.04 -5.89 -17.34
CA LEU A 138 8.41 -6.41 -17.45
C LEU A 138 8.54 -7.35 -18.64
N ALA A 139 9.67 -7.26 -19.35
CA ALA A 139 9.96 -8.16 -20.46
C ALA A 139 10.05 -9.62 -19.98
N CYS A 140 9.83 -10.58 -20.89
CA CYS A 140 10.14 -11.98 -20.58
C CYS A 140 11.62 -12.17 -20.25
N PRO A 141 11.97 -13.10 -19.37
CA PRO A 141 13.36 -13.48 -19.13
C PRO A 141 14.09 -13.80 -20.45
N HIS A 142 15.23 -13.15 -20.65
CA HIS A 142 16.03 -13.33 -21.84
C HIS A 142 17.50 -13.01 -21.55
N PRO A 143 18.49 -13.76 -22.10
CA PRO A 143 19.90 -13.53 -21.82
C PRO A 143 20.41 -12.11 -22.15
N ASN A 144 19.81 -11.46 -23.15
CA ASN A 144 20.21 -10.12 -23.60
C ASN A 144 19.54 -8.98 -22.81
N VAL A 145 18.71 -9.28 -21.80
CA VAL A 145 18.08 -8.27 -20.96
C VAL A 145 18.80 -8.23 -19.62
N SER A 146 19.36 -7.07 -19.28
CA SER A 146 20.09 -6.90 -18.03
C SER A 146 19.16 -7.05 -16.81
N ILE A 147 19.50 -7.98 -15.94
CA ILE A 147 18.76 -8.17 -14.68
C ILE A 147 18.92 -6.94 -13.76
N GLN A 148 20.08 -6.30 -13.75
CA GLN A 148 20.32 -5.08 -12.97
C GLN A 148 19.39 -3.95 -13.40
N HIS A 149 19.12 -3.82 -14.71
CA HIS A 149 18.15 -2.84 -15.20
C HIS A 149 16.74 -3.13 -14.68
N ILE A 150 16.32 -4.40 -14.69
CA ILE A 150 15.02 -4.82 -14.17
C ILE A 150 14.93 -4.58 -12.67
N GLN A 151 15.97 -4.91 -11.93
CA GLN A 151 16.04 -4.67 -10.48
C GLN A 151 15.91 -3.19 -10.15
N ALA A 152 16.64 -2.32 -10.84
CA ALA A 152 16.55 -0.87 -10.66
C ALA A 152 15.14 -0.33 -10.94
N ARG A 153 14.48 -0.80 -11.99
CA ARG A 153 13.10 -0.42 -12.34
C ARG A 153 12.11 -0.85 -11.28
N ILE A 154 12.21 -2.08 -10.76
CA ILE A 154 11.34 -2.58 -9.69
C ILE A 154 11.51 -1.73 -8.43
N GLN A 155 12.76 -1.52 -8.00
CA GLN A 155 13.06 -0.74 -6.79
C GLN A 155 12.55 0.70 -6.90
N THR A 156 12.79 1.36 -8.03
CA THR A 156 12.30 2.73 -8.29
C THR A 156 10.78 2.79 -8.24
N HIS A 157 10.10 1.82 -8.84
CA HIS A 157 8.64 1.79 -8.89
C HIS A 157 8.01 1.54 -7.52
N ILE A 158 8.60 0.64 -6.71
CA ILE A 158 8.19 0.43 -5.32
C ILE A 158 8.44 1.70 -4.48
N ALA A 159 9.60 2.33 -4.62
CA ALA A 159 9.92 3.55 -3.90
C ALA A 159 8.92 4.69 -4.23
N GLN A 160 8.49 4.81 -5.48
CA GLN A 160 7.41 5.73 -5.89
C GLN A 160 6.08 5.38 -5.22
N GLY A 161 5.69 4.10 -5.20
CA GLY A 161 4.46 3.65 -4.54
C GLY A 161 4.47 3.87 -3.04
N VAL A 162 5.63 3.78 -2.40
CA VAL A 162 5.81 4.07 -0.97
C VAL A 162 5.76 5.57 -0.69
N SER A 163 6.49 6.39 -1.47
CA SER A 163 6.52 7.85 -1.29
C SER A 163 5.18 8.52 -1.59
N GLN A 164 4.37 7.90 -2.44
CA GLN A 164 3.04 8.38 -2.85
C GLN A 164 1.94 7.41 -2.42
N PRO A 165 1.87 6.97 -1.16
CA PRO A 165 1.17 5.79 -0.68
C PRO A 165 0.07 5.27 -1.62
N THR A 166 0.48 4.45 -2.62
CA THR A 166 -0.41 3.91 -3.65
C THR A 166 0.06 2.51 -4.06
N PRO A 167 -0.85 1.61 -4.45
CA PRO A 167 -0.45 0.31 -4.99
C PRO A 167 0.40 0.43 -6.25
N VAL A 168 1.30 -0.53 -6.44
CA VAL A 168 2.08 -0.70 -7.67
C VAL A 168 1.86 -2.09 -8.24
N HIS A 169 1.84 -2.20 -9.55
CA HIS A 169 1.61 -3.46 -10.25
C HIS A 169 2.77 -3.80 -11.18
N PHE A 170 3.28 -5.02 -11.05
CA PHE A 170 4.26 -5.61 -11.95
C PHE A 170 3.61 -6.75 -12.73
N ASN A 171 3.44 -6.58 -14.03
CA ASN A 171 3.00 -7.65 -14.92
C ASN A 171 4.24 -8.35 -15.51
N MET A 172 4.44 -9.63 -15.19
CA MET A 172 5.66 -10.39 -15.48
C MET A 172 5.36 -11.59 -16.35
N ALA A 173 5.73 -11.52 -17.63
CA ALA A 173 5.57 -12.63 -18.55
C ALA A 173 6.69 -13.67 -18.42
N PHE A 174 6.33 -14.95 -18.37
CA PHE A 174 7.26 -16.08 -18.38
C PHE A 174 6.96 -17.02 -19.54
N ARG A 175 8.00 -17.33 -20.31
CA ARG A 175 7.91 -18.29 -21.42
C ARG A 175 8.25 -19.70 -20.92
N ASP A 176 9.36 -19.84 -20.25
CA ASP A 176 9.79 -21.07 -19.59
C ASP A 176 9.49 -20.99 -18.08
N LEU A 177 9.07 -22.10 -17.49
CA LEU A 177 8.73 -22.23 -16.08
C LEU A 177 9.74 -23.07 -15.28
N ALA A 178 10.74 -23.63 -15.96
CA ALA A 178 11.80 -24.36 -15.29
C ALA A 178 12.64 -23.42 -14.43
N VAL A 179 12.91 -23.82 -13.20
CA VAL A 179 13.76 -23.11 -12.24
C VAL A 179 14.81 -24.06 -11.70
N ASP A 180 16.06 -23.64 -11.81
CA ASP A 180 17.18 -24.38 -11.23
C ASP A 180 17.07 -24.37 -9.69
N PRO A 181 17.61 -25.39 -9.00
CA PRO A 181 17.77 -25.35 -7.55
C PRO A 181 18.68 -24.18 -7.14
N VAL A 182 18.16 -23.29 -6.32
CA VAL A 182 18.91 -22.11 -5.84
C VAL A 182 18.78 -21.95 -4.34
N VAL A 183 19.84 -21.44 -3.73
CA VAL A 183 19.85 -20.89 -2.37
C VAL A 183 20.04 -19.38 -2.54
N MET A 184 19.15 -18.60 -1.95
CA MET A 184 19.20 -17.14 -2.02
C MET A 184 20.11 -16.59 -0.92
N ASP A 185 21.10 -15.79 -1.30
CA ASP A 185 21.91 -15.02 -0.35
C ASP A 185 21.09 -13.84 0.23
N HIS A 186 21.47 -13.40 1.42
CA HIS A 186 20.69 -12.48 2.24
C HIS A 186 21.29 -11.07 2.20
N PRO A 187 20.77 -10.14 1.37
CA PRO A 187 21.05 -8.74 1.59
C PRO A 187 20.31 -8.24 2.83
N THR A 188 20.94 -7.36 3.58
CA THR A 188 20.27 -6.66 4.67
C THR A 188 19.15 -5.79 4.09
N ALA A 189 17.92 -5.96 4.56
CA ALA A 189 16.82 -5.10 4.16
C ALA A 189 17.12 -3.64 4.58
N PRO A 190 16.97 -2.66 3.68
CA PRO A 190 17.18 -1.26 4.03
C PRO A 190 16.15 -0.79 5.06
N SER A 191 16.56 0.16 5.91
CA SER A 191 15.62 0.88 6.75
C SER A 191 14.73 1.76 5.86
N MET A 192 13.41 1.71 6.08
CA MET A 192 12.49 2.61 5.39
C MET A 192 12.79 4.06 5.80
N PRO A 193 12.82 5.01 4.85
CA PRO A 193 12.98 6.42 5.20
C PRO A 193 11.81 6.86 6.10
N ARG A 194 12.11 7.62 7.15
CA ARG A 194 11.08 8.25 7.97
C ARG A 194 10.45 9.38 7.15
N GLY A 195 9.12 9.39 7.09
CA GLY A 195 8.36 10.47 6.47
C GLY A 195 8.28 11.71 7.38
N THR A 196 7.52 12.72 6.97
CA THR A 196 7.28 13.94 7.74
C THR A 196 6.13 13.76 8.72
N SER A 197 6.32 14.15 9.99
CA SER A 197 5.30 14.28 11.03
C SER A 197 4.85 15.74 11.18
N PRO A 198 3.70 16.04 11.82
CA PRO A 198 3.25 17.39 12.04
C PRO A 198 4.10 18.09 13.10
N ASP A 199 4.42 19.37 12.85
CA ASP A 199 4.87 20.26 13.93
C ASP A 199 3.64 20.70 14.75
N TRP A 200 3.36 19.95 15.81
CA TRP A 200 2.22 20.21 16.70
C TRP A 200 2.22 21.61 17.31
N ALA A 201 3.39 22.21 17.51
CA ALA A 201 3.52 23.55 18.09
C ALA A 201 3.11 24.65 17.11
N SER A 202 3.18 24.40 15.80
CA SER A 202 2.78 25.35 14.75
C SER A 202 1.28 25.36 14.49
N ILE A 203 0.52 24.40 15.02
CA ILE A 203 -0.92 24.31 14.81
C ILE A 203 -1.64 25.32 15.73
N PRO A 204 -2.44 26.27 15.17
CA PRO A 204 -3.19 27.21 15.97
C PRO A 204 -4.16 26.50 16.93
N THR A 205 -4.34 27.07 18.12
CA THR A 205 -5.29 26.53 19.10
C THR A 205 -6.71 26.57 18.53
N PRO A 206 -7.36 25.42 18.33
CA PRO A 206 -8.73 25.35 17.80
C PRO A 206 -9.78 25.49 18.90
N ASP A 207 -11.03 25.75 18.52
CA ASP A 207 -12.19 25.70 19.42
C ASP A 207 -12.93 24.36 19.35
N LEU A 208 -12.64 23.57 18.34
CA LEU A 208 -13.17 22.22 18.13
C LEU A 208 -12.14 21.37 17.38
N ILE A 209 -11.98 20.13 17.81
CA ILE A 209 -11.14 19.16 17.09
C ILE A 209 -12.02 18.02 16.57
N VAL A 210 -11.85 17.66 15.31
CA VAL A 210 -12.53 16.52 14.68
C VAL A 210 -11.49 15.57 14.11
N VAL A 211 -11.50 14.31 14.54
CA VAL A 211 -10.54 13.29 14.15
C VAL A 211 -11.20 12.29 13.22
N GLY A 212 -10.70 12.23 11.99
CA GLY A 212 -11.11 11.26 10.98
C GLY A 212 -10.21 10.03 10.97
N GLN A 213 -10.11 9.37 9.82
CA GLN A 213 -9.33 8.14 9.65
C GLN A 213 -7.86 8.34 9.98
N LEU A 214 -7.33 7.52 10.88
CA LEU A 214 -5.91 7.38 11.15
C LEU A 214 -5.42 6.05 10.55
N ARG A 215 -4.17 6.05 10.03
CA ARG A 215 -3.66 4.91 9.26
C ARG A 215 -3.09 3.80 10.15
N SER A 216 -2.59 4.15 11.34
CA SER A 216 -1.92 3.20 12.23
C SER A 216 -2.25 3.42 13.68
N VAL A 217 -2.00 2.40 14.50
CA VAL A 217 -2.08 2.51 15.97
C VAL A 217 -1.07 3.54 16.48
N THR A 218 0.11 3.62 15.87
CA THR A 218 1.16 4.59 16.22
C THR A 218 0.68 6.03 15.97
N ASP A 219 0.04 6.28 14.81
CA ASP A 219 -0.57 7.59 14.52
C ASP A 219 -1.68 7.91 15.52
N ALA A 220 -2.52 6.92 15.87
CA ALA A 220 -3.59 7.12 16.85
C ALA A 220 -3.02 7.47 18.24
N GLN A 221 -1.94 6.83 18.66
CA GLN A 221 -1.27 7.15 19.91
C GLN A 221 -0.67 8.57 19.92
N ALA A 222 -0.01 8.98 18.84
CA ALA A 222 0.54 10.33 18.70
C ALA A 222 -0.55 11.40 18.72
N VAL A 223 -1.63 11.19 17.96
CA VAL A 223 -2.80 12.07 17.98
C VAL A 223 -3.43 12.10 19.39
N GLN A 224 -3.59 10.97 20.07
CA GLN A 224 -4.11 10.91 21.43
C GLN A 224 -3.24 11.70 22.42
N GLN A 225 -1.92 11.62 22.31
CA GLN A 225 -1.00 12.42 23.14
C GLN A 225 -1.22 13.93 22.93
N TYR A 226 -1.38 14.36 21.69
CA TYR A 226 -1.72 15.75 21.39
C TYR A 226 -3.09 16.14 21.99
N LEU A 227 -4.11 15.29 21.82
CA LEU A 227 -5.48 15.54 22.30
C LEU A 227 -5.57 15.62 23.84
N ASN A 228 -4.75 14.85 24.57
CA ASN A 228 -4.71 14.86 26.02
C ASN A 228 -4.33 16.23 26.62
N ASN A 229 -3.66 17.07 25.85
CA ASN A 229 -3.26 18.42 26.23
C ASN A 229 -4.28 19.50 25.78
N GLN A 230 -5.40 19.10 25.19
CA GLN A 230 -6.41 20.02 24.67
C GLN A 230 -7.58 20.14 25.66
N SER A 231 -8.09 21.36 25.82
CA SER A 231 -9.25 21.65 26.70
C SER A 231 -10.52 21.93 25.89
N VAL A 232 -10.53 21.63 24.60
CA VAL A 232 -11.64 21.91 23.69
C VAL A 232 -12.44 20.66 23.40
N PRO A 233 -13.69 20.77 22.91
CA PRO A 233 -14.46 19.61 22.47
C PRO A 233 -13.73 18.80 21.39
N ILE A 234 -13.78 17.47 21.52
CA ILE A 234 -13.15 16.54 20.58
C ILE A 234 -14.20 15.56 20.07
N ILE A 235 -14.32 15.44 18.77
CA ILE A 235 -15.17 14.46 18.07
C ILE A 235 -14.27 13.50 17.32
N ALA A 236 -14.37 12.20 17.61
CA ALA A 236 -13.60 11.16 16.93
C ALA A 236 -14.50 10.27 16.09
N ASP A 237 -14.22 10.16 14.80
CA ASP A 237 -14.88 9.22 13.89
C ASP A 237 -14.53 7.77 14.25
N ILE A 238 -15.36 6.82 13.85
CA ILE A 238 -15.12 5.39 14.11
C ILE A 238 -13.82 4.90 13.46
N THR A 239 -13.41 5.51 12.36
CA THR A 239 -12.18 5.18 11.63
C THR A 239 -10.91 5.75 12.26
N SER A 240 -11.05 6.59 13.31
CA SER A 240 -9.92 7.22 14.00
C SER A 240 -9.18 6.28 14.96
N MET A 241 -9.72 5.10 15.29
CA MET A 241 -9.28 4.23 16.39
C MET A 241 -9.38 4.88 17.79
N LEU A 242 -9.85 6.12 17.89
CA LEU A 242 -9.97 6.89 19.15
C LEU A 242 -11.40 7.06 19.64
N ARG A 243 -12.37 6.50 18.93
CA ARG A 243 -13.81 6.67 19.22
C ARG A 243 -14.20 6.30 20.65
N THR A 244 -13.57 5.30 21.25
CA THR A 244 -13.86 4.86 22.61
C THR A 244 -13.34 5.81 23.69
N HIS A 245 -12.42 6.71 23.33
CA HIS A 245 -11.81 7.68 24.28
C HIS A 245 -12.55 9.01 24.30
N TYR A 246 -13.33 9.33 23.26
CA TYR A 246 -14.00 10.61 23.12
C TYR A 246 -15.49 10.41 22.85
N SER A 247 -16.32 11.10 23.62
CA SER A 247 -17.77 11.04 23.46
C SER A 247 -18.21 11.65 22.14
N HIS A 248 -19.20 11.02 21.52
CA HIS A 248 -19.81 11.55 20.32
C HIS A 248 -21.06 12.32 20.71
N PRO A 249 -21.14 13.63 20.45
CA PRO A 249 -22.30 14.41 20.84
C PRO A 249 -23.54 13.96 20.04
N HIS A 250 -24.70 14.01 20.69
CA HIS A 250 -25.99 13.75 20.04
C HIS A 250 -26.42 14.90 19.11
N SER A 251 -25.83 16.10 19.29
CA SER A 251 -26.06 17.29 18.46
C SER A 251 -24.75 17.89 18.00
N CYS A 252 -24.78 18.65 16.90
CA CYS A 252 -23.60 19.34 16.40
C CYS A 252 -23.10 20.39 17.39
N ILE A 253 -21.79 20.51 17.50
CA ILE A 253 -21.09 21.50 18.32
C ILE A 253 -20.76 22.70 17.43
N SER A 254 -21.14 23.90 17.88
CA SER A 254 -20.79 25.17 17.21
C SER A 254 -19.56 25.77 17.88
N PRO A 255 -18.39 25.79 17.24
CA PRO A 255 -17.22 26.51 17.75
C PRO A 255 -17.42 28.01 17.61
N GLN A 256 -16.72 28.80 18.42
CA GLN A 256 -16.71 30.27 18.26
C GLN A 256 -15.63 30.75 17.30
N GLY A 257 -14.62 29.96 17.04
CA GLY A 257 -13.48 30.28 16.17
C GLY A 257 -13.15 29.17 15.21
N SER A 258 -11.94 28.63 15.27
CA SER A 258 -11.42 27.69 14.29
C SER A 258 -11.66 26.21 14.64
N VAL A 259 -11.66 25.39 13.60
CA VAL A 259 -11.80 23.93 13.71
C VAL A 259 -10.53 23.26 13.23
N LEU A 260 -10.01 22.32 14.00
CA LEU A 260 -8.89 21.47 13.60
C LEU A 260 -9.41 20.09 13.14
N LEU A 261 -9.08 19.70 11.94
CA LEU A 261 -9.33 18.38 11.38
C LEU A 261 -8.04 17.58 11.41
N LEU A 262 -8.07 16.36 11.93
CA LEU A 262 -6.93 15.44 11.98
C LEU A 262 -7.23 14.15 11.22
N GLY A 263 -6.31 13.73 10.35
CA GLY A 263 -6.40 12.47 9.62
C GLY A 263 -7.13 12.58 8.28
N GLY A 264 -7.66 11.45 7.82
CA GLY A 264 -8.34 11.28 6.54
C GLY A 264 -9.86 11.37 6.61
N GLY A 265 -10.52 10.62 5.71
CA GLY A 265 -11.97 10.58 5.58
C GLY A 265 -12.72 10.15 6.84
N MET A 266 -14.01 10.50 6.88
CA MET A 266 -14.93 10.14 7.95
C MET A 266 -16.09 9.33 7.37
N THR A 267 -16.62 8.39 8.15
CA THR A 267 -17.68 7.47 7.71
C THR A 267 -18.94 7.60 8.54
N ALA A 268 -18.84 8.01 9.81
CA ALA A 268 -19.99 8.17 10.67
C ALA A 268 -20.83 9.37 10.23
N ARG A 269 -22.15 9.19 10.08
CA ARG A 269 -23.09 10.26 9.69
C ARG A 269 -22.98 11.47 10.60
N SER A 270 -22.92 11.26 11.91
CA SER A 270 -22.78 12.32 12.89
C SER A 270 -21.48 13.13 12.75
N SER A 271 -20.36 12.49 12.33
CA SER A 271 -19.11 13.21 12.03
C SER A 271 -19.25 14.07 10.77
N LEU A 272 -19.95 13.56 9.76
CA LEU A 272 -20.22 14.29 8.52
C LEU A 272 -21.17 15.47 8.76
N ASP A 273 -22.24 15.28 9.55
CA ASP A 273 -23.19 16.34 9.94
C ASP A 273 -22.46 17.47 10.72
N GLN A 274 -21.50 17.11 11.58
CA GLN A 274 -20.65 18.08 12.26
C GLN A 274 -19.79 18.90 11.27
N LEU A 275 -19.16 18.25 10.28
CA LEU A 275 -18.37 18.96 9.27
C LEU A 275 -19.22 19.91 8.44
N GLU A 276 -20.42 19.50 8.06
CA GLU A 276 -21.38 20.36 7.35
C GLU A 276 -21.77 21.57 8.21
N HIS A 277 -22.03 21.35 9.48
CA HIS A 277 -22.39 22.41 10.43
C HIS A 277 -21.29 23.47 10.58
N VAL A 278 -20.01 23.05 10.60
CA VAL A 278 -18.87 23.97 10.79
C VAL A 278 -18.22 24.44 9.49
N ARG A 279 -18.81 24.17 8.33
CA ARG A 279 -18.20 24.45 7.01
C ARG A 279 -17.83 25.93 6.77
N SER A 280 -18.50 26.86 7.43
CA SER A 280 -18.24 28.31 7.34
C SER A 280 -17.14 28.81 8.28
N HIS A 281 -16.69 27.99 9.23
CA HIS A 281 -15.65 28.35 10.17
C HIS A 281 -14.24 28.18 9.54
N PRO A 282 -13.23 28.94 9.97
CA PRO A 282 -11.86 28.69 9.59
C PRO A 282 -11.44 27.27 9.98
N GLN A 283 -10.88 26.53 9.03
CA GLN A 283 -10.48 25.15 9.26
C GLN A 283 -8.98 24.96 8.99
N TYR A 284 -8.32 24.25 9.90
CA TYR A 284 -6.99 23.71 9.72
C TYR A 284 -7.10 22.21 9.55
N HIS A 285 -6.52 21.65 8.49
CA HIS A 285 -6.60 20.23 8.22
C HIS A 285 -5.20 19.62 8.14
N VAL A 286 -4.79 18.92 9.18
CA VAL A 286 -3.59 18.07 9.18
C VAL A 286 -3.99 16.72 8.61
N ARG A 287 -3.55 16.43 7.40
CA ARG A 287 -3.93 15.23 6.67
C ARG A 287 -2.74 14.51 6.07
N TYR A 288 -2.91 13.21 5.83
CA TYR A 288 -1.94 12.45 5.06
C TYR A 288 -1.80 13.00 3.64
N ARG A 289 -0.57 13.03 3.15
CA ARG A 289 -0.27 13.43 1.79
C ARG A 289 -1.14 12.64 0.80
N ARG A 290 -1.70 13.36 -0.18
CA ARG A 290 -2.58 12.80 -1.23
C ARG A 290 -3.90 12.17 -0.78
N HIS A 291 -4.37 12.49 0.40
CA HIS A 291 -5.72 12.12 0.86
C HIS A 291 -6.63 13.35 0.95
N PRO A 292 -7.15 13.86 -0.20
CA PRO A 292 -8.08 14.97 -0.17
C PRO A 292 -9.39 14.52 0.50
N PHE A 293 -9.77 15.22 1.56
CA PHE A 293 -11.05 15.04 2.20
C PHE A 293 -11.63 16.41 2.53
N ASN A 294 -12.61 16.84 1.78
CA ASN A 294 -13.34 18.09 2.00
C ASN A 294 -14.75 17.95 1.39
N PRO A 295 -15.65 17.16 2.00
CA PRO A 295 -16.95 16.81 1.43
C PRO A 295 -17.90 18.01 1.29
N TYR A 296 -17.66 19.10 2.01
CA TYR A 296 -18.54 20.28 2.03
C TYR A 296 -17.89 21.54 1.48
N TYR A 297 -16.74 21.41 0.79
CA TYR A 297 -16.01 22.53 0.14
C TYR A 297 -15.66 23.68 1.11
N ALA A 298 -15.39 23.36 2.37
CA ALA A 298 -14.98 24.34 3.38
C ALA A 298 -13.62 24.94 3.01
N LYS A 299 -13.39 26.21 3.39
CA LYS A 299 -12.07 26.85 3.23
C LYS A 299 -11.13 26.28 4.29
N GLN A 300 -10.10 25.55 3.85
CA GLN A 300 -9.15 24.87 4.72
C GLN A 300 -7.72 25.38 4.51
N THR A 301 -6.98 25.56 5.61
CA THR A 301 -5.52 25.60 5.60
C THR A 301 -5.01 24.19 5.76
N ILE A 302 -4.28 23.67 4.78
CA ILE A 302 -3.89 22.27 4.70
C ILE A 302 -2.44 22.11 5.15
N ILE A 303 -2.20 21.15 6.04
CA ILE A 303 -0.89 20.69 6.47
C ILE A 303 -0.78 19.20 6.09
N GLU A 304 0.08 18.89 5.12
CA GLU A 304 0.27 17.51 4.66
C GLU A 304 1.40 16.82 5.41
N VAL A 305 1.12 15.63 5.91
CA VAL A 305 2.07 14.80 6.65
C VAL A 305 2.12 13.38 6.05
N ASP A 306 3.18 12.67 6.30
CA ASP A 306 3.30 11.27 5.93
C ASP A 306 2.78 10.34 7.05
N HIS A 307 2.95 10.76 8.31
CA HIS A 307 2.45 10.10 9.52
C HIS A 307 2.22 11.13 10.64
N PHE A 308 1.54 10.75 11.71
CA PHE A 308 1.30 11.61 12.89
C PHE A 308 2.30 11.38 14.02
N ALA A 309 3.02 10.27 14.02
CA ALA A 309 4.05 9.95 15.01
C ALA A 309 5.43 10.46 14.56
N ASP A 310 6.30 10.76 15.52
CA ASP A 310 7.71 11.12 15.30
C ASP A 310 8.60 9.89 15.02
#